data_63fc703b51300ff75da3e111ba0c164c
#
_entry.id   63fc703b51300ff75da3e111ba0c164c
#
_cell.length_a   1.000
_cell.length_b   1.000
_cell.length_c   1.000
_cell.angle_alpha   90.00
_cell.angle_beta   90.00
_cell.angle_gamma   90.00
#
_symmetry.space_group_name_H-M   'P 1'
#
loop_
_entity.id
_entity.type
_entity.pdbx_description
1 polymer ?
#
loop_
_entity_poly.entity_id
_entity_poly.type
_entity_poly.pdbx_seq_one_letter_code
_entity_poly.pdbx_strand_id
1 'polypeptide(L)'
;MQRDKIKPILFSIIKHSSKEELRRQIPKDIVSGVVVAVVALPLSIALAIASGVGPEQGLYTAIVAGFLIAFLGGSRVQISGPTAAFATIVAGIVATDGMEGLVAATIIAGVMLVLMGLLKLGTLIRFVPYTITTGFTAGIAVTILVGQIKDLLGLTYPAGTTTVDTTDKLSALAANISTVNWQAVLVGVVCLAILMLWPKVSKRIPGSLVAVIVGAAMVPAFGLQVNTIGDLYTIEAGLPTLQFPQLSLDLFRDELANGITIAILAAIESLLSCVVADSVISGHHRCNMELVAQGVGNMGSVLFGGIPATGAIARTAANVKSGGRTPIAGMVHAAVLLLVLVFLMPYAALIPMPTIAAILLQVAYNMSGWRNFAHLCATASRGAVATLLLTFTLTIVFDLVTAIAVGMLITVVLFMKMVSEETEVKGWTYFCDKDSEVTHLRELPKSVRVYEINGPMFFGMTDRISDISVKDFTKYLIIRMRGVPSLDATGMNALENLYEYCAENGVQLIFSHANEQPMRTMRRAGFVDLVGEERFRPNIDDAIAYARTQLEQEEKAA
;
A
#
# COMPACT_ATOMS: atom_id res chain seq x y z
N MET A 1 4.32 -13.09 -16.81
CA MET A 1 4.76 -12.46 -18.07
C MET A 1 3.82 -11.35 -18.64
N GLN A 2 2.53 -11.29 -18.34
CA GLN A 2 1.66 -10.17 -18.79
C GLN A 2 1.70 -8.93 -17.88
N ARG A 3 2.09 -9.07 -16.60
CA ARG A 3 2.11 -8.00 -15.60
C ARG A 3 3.17 -6.91 -15.85
N ASP A 4 4.21 -7.21 -16.59
CA ASP A 4 5.37 -6.31 -16.79
C ASP A 4 5.33 -5.52 -18.10
N LYS A 5 4.24 -5.60 -18.86
CA LYS A 5 4.15 -4.88 -20.14
C LYS A 5 3.75 -3.42 -19.91
N ILE A 6 4.59 -2.50 -20.38
CA ILE A 6 4.31 -1.06 -20.46
C ILE A 6 3.48 -0.82 -21.72
N LYS A 7 2.18 -1.10 -21.64
CA LYS A 7 1.20 -0.87 -22.71
C LYS A 7 -0.18 -0.71 -22.09
N PRO A 8 -0.96 0.32 -22.47
CA PRO A 8 -2.31 0.51 -21.96
C PRO A 8 -3.19 -0.72 -22.19
N ILE A 9 -4.01 -1.04 -21.18
CA ILE A 9 -4.84 -2.26 -21.24
C ILE A 9 -5.98 -2.12 -22.24
N LEU A 10 -6.49 -0.90 -22.43
CA LEU A 10 -7.57 -0.57 -23.37
C LEU A 10 -7.26 -1.07 -24.79
N PHE A 11 -6.06 -0.78 -25.31
CA PHE A 11 -5.66 -1.22 -26.66
C PHE A 11 -5.55 -2.75 -26.75
N SER A 12 -5.21 -3.41 -25.66
CA SER A 12 -5.18 -4.87 -25.63
C SER A 12 -6.58 -5.49 -25.61
N ILE A 13 -7.52 -4.86 -24.91
CA ILE A 13 -8.93 -5.29 -24.90
C ILE A 13 -9.50 -5.14 -26.30
N ILE A 14 -9.36 -3.97 -26.92
CA ILE A 14 -9.86 -3.71 -28.28
C ILE A 14 -9.29 -4.70 -29.30
N LYS A 15 -8.01 -5.07 -29.16
CA LYS A 15 -7.33 -5.98 -30.09
C LYS A 15 -7.71 -7.45 -29.92
N HIS A 16 -8.00 -7.90 -28.69
CA HIS A 16 -8.13 -9.33 -28.40
C HIS A 16 -9.57 -9.76 -28.04
N SER A 17 -10.48 -8.82 -27.76
CA SER A 17 -11.89 -9.14 -27.52
C SER A 17 -12.65 -9.24 -28.83
N SER A 18 -13.62 -10.14 -28.89
CA SER A 18 -14.51 -10.25 -30.05
C SER A 18 -15.41 -9.02 -30.16
N LYS A 19 -15.82 -8.68 -31.39
CA LYS A 19 -16.76 -7.56 -31.62
C LYS A 19 -18.08 -7.76 -30.85
N GLU A 20 -18.53 -9.01 -30.68
CA GLU A 20 -19.75 -9.32 -29.93
C GLU A 20 -19.59 -9.10 -28.44
N GLU A 21 -18.46 -9.51 -27.85
CA GLU A 21 -18.15 -9.26 -26.43
C GLU A 21 -18.11 -7.76 -26.14
N LEU A 22 -17.42 -6.98 -26.96
CA LEU A 22 -17.36 -5.53 -26.82
C LEU A 22 -18.76 -4.89 -26.96
N ARG A 23 -19.55 -5.31 -27.95
CA ARG A 23 -20.92 -4.80 -28.16
C ARG A 23 -21.84 -5.10 -26.95
N ARG A 24 -21.65 -6.20 -26.27
CA ARG A 24 -22.41 -6.57 -25.04
C ARG A 24 -21.90 -5.83 -23.81
N GLN A 25 -20.60 -5.53 -23.74
CA GLN A 25 -19.98 -4.95 -22.56
C GLN A 25 -20.05 -3.42 -22.52
N ILE A 26 -19.89 -2.74 -23.66
CA ILE A 26 -19.89 -1.26 -23.73
C ILE A 26 -21.14 -0.63 -23.09
N PRO A 27 -22.38 -1.08 -23.35
CA PRO A 27 -23.55 -0.52 -22.68
C PRO A 27 -23.51 -0.64 -21.16
N LYS A 28 -22.97 -1.76 -20.64
CA LYS A 28 -22.79 -1.97 -19.20
C LYS A 28 -21.75 -1.02 -18.62
N ASP A 29 -20.66 -0.80 -19.35
CA ASP A 29 -19.61 0.13 -18.95
C ASP A 29 -20.12 1.58 -18.95
N ILE A 30 -20.96 1.95 -19.92
CA ILE A 30 -21.61 3.28 -19.94
C ILE A 30 -22.50 3.45 -18.72
N VAL A 31 -23.40 2.50 -18.44
CA VAL A 31 -24.28 2.56 -17.28
C VAL A 31 -23.45 2.61 -15.98
N SER A 32 -22.41 1.79 -15.89
CA SER A 32 -21.52 1.78 -14.74
C SER A 32 -20.79 3.12 -14.56
N GLY A 33 -20.27 3.69 -15.65
CA GLY A 33 -19.62 5.00 -15.64
C GLY A 33 -20.54 6.12 -15.13
N VAL A 34 -21.79 6.13 -15.58
CA VAL A 34 -22.81 7.08 -15.09
C VAL A 34 -23.08 6.89 -13.59
N VAL A 35 -23.31 5.65 -13.14
CA VAL A 35 -23.55 5.35 -11.72
C VAL A 35 -22.38 5.81 -10.86
N VAL A 36 -21.16 5.53 -11.31
CA VAL A 36 -19.96 5.92 -10.56
C VAL A 36 -19.77 7.44 -10.55
N ALA A 37 -20.10 8.13 -11.63
CA ALA A 37 -20.05 9.60 -11.68
C ALA A 37 -20.99 10.24 -10.66
N VAL A 38 -22.20 9.71 -10.53
CA VAL A 38 -23.19 10.17 -9.54
C VAL A 38 -22.69 9.95 -8.10
N VAL A 39 -22.01 8.83 -7.82
CA VAL A 39 -21.37 8.56 -6.51
C VAL A 39 -20.19 9.49 -6.27
N ALA A 40 -19.38 9.74 -7.32
CA ALA A 40 -18.13 10.48 -7.22
C ALA A 40 -18.33 11.99 -7.08
N LEU A 41 -19.43 12.52 -7.60
CA LEU A 41 -19.71 13.96 -7.63
C LEU A 41 -19.61 14.61 -6.22
N PRO A 42 -20.47 14.26 -5.24
CA PRO A 42 -20.42 14.88 -3.92
C PRO A 42 -19.11 14.59 -3.21
N LEU A 43 -18.53 13.41 -3.44
CA LEU A 43 -17.28 13.01 -2.84
C LEU A 43 -16.07 13.80 -3.36
N SER A 44 -16.03 14.09 -4.68
CA SER A 44 -14.95 14.89 -5.27
C SER A 44 -14.96 16.33 -4.77
N ILE A 45 -16.16 16.92 -4.66
CA ILE A 45 -16.36 18.26 -4.06
C ILE A 45 -15.90 18.24 -2.59
N ALA A 46 -16.38 17.29 -1.80
CA ALA A 46 -16.05 17.18 -0.39
C ALA A 46 -14.54 17.02 -0.15
N LEU A 47 -13.86 16.23 -0.96
CA LEU A 47 -12.42 16.00 -0.83
C LEU A 47 -11.60 17.22 -1.26
N ALA A 48 -12.03 17.98 -2.26
CA ALA A 48 -11.38 19.24 -2.61
C ALA A 48 -11.46 20.25 -1.45
N ILE A 49 -12.64 20.42 -0.87
CA ILE A 49 -12.83 21.28 0.30
C ILE A 49 -11.99 20.81 1.49
N ALA A 50 -11.95 19.51 1.77
CA ALA A 50 -11.09 18.94 2.81
C ALA A 50 -9.58 19.12 2.54
N SER A 51 -9.21 19.29 1.27
CA SER A 51 -7.86 19.60 0.82
C SER A 51 -7.52 21.09 0.87
N GLY A 52 -8.43 21.95 1.34
CA GLY A 52 -8.24 23.39 1.43
C GLY A 52 -8.32 24.13 0.09
N VAL A 53 -8.91 23.51 -0.92
CA VAL A 53 -9.05 24.08 -2.28
C VAL A 53 -10.53 24.20 -2.66
N GLY A 54 -10.81 24.88 -3.78
CA GLY A 54 -12.17 25.06 -4.27
C GLY A 54 -12.84 23.75 -4.71
N PRO A 55 -14.17 23.67 -4.64
CA PRO A 55 -14.94 22.48 -4.99
C PRO A 55 -14.75 22.01 -6.44
N GLU A 56 -14.53 22.96 -7.36
CA GLU A 56 -14.30 22.69 -8.79
C GLU A 56 -13.01 21.92 -9.05
N GLN A 57 -11.95 22.16 -8.26
CA GLN A 57 -10.65 21.50 -8.42
C GLN A 57 -10.72 19.99 -8.20
N GLY A 58 -11.63 19.54 -7.30
CA GLY A 58 -11.90 18.12 -7.12
C GLY A 58 -12.58 17.48 -8.35
N LEU A 59 -13.45 18.24 -9.02
CA LEU A 59 -14.07 17.79 -10.27
C LEU A 59 -13.07 17.82 -11.42
N TYR A 60 -12.23 18.86 -11.54
CA TYR A 60 -11.15 18.91 -12.53
C TYR A 60 -10.25 17.69 -12.43
N THR A 61 -9.89 17.33 -11.21
CA THR A 61 -9.10 16.11 -10.93
C THR A 61 -9.81 14.85 -11.41
N ALA A 62 -11.07 14.66 -11.01
CA ALA A 62 -11.84 13.48 -11.38
C ALA A 62 -12.09 13.38 -12.91
N ILE A 63 -12.17 14.51 -13.59
CA ILE A 63 -12.34 14.60 -15.04
C ILE A 63 -11.01 14.31 -15.74
N VAL A 64 -9.99 15.13 -15.50
CA VAL A 64 -8.73 15.07 -16.26
C VAL A 64 -7.92 13.84 -15.88
N ALA A 65 -7.57 13.69 -14.61
CA ALA A 65 -6.80 12.52 -14.16
C ALA A 65 -7.63 11.24 -14.36
N GLY A 66 -8.93 11.26 -14.01
CA GLY A 66 -9.81 10.11 -14.19
C GLY A 66 -9.86 9.62 -15.64
N PHE A 67 -9.95 10.53 -16.60
CA PHE A 67 -9.92 10.20 -18.02
C PHE A 67 -8.54 9.67 -18.47
N LEU A 68 -7.46 10.40 -18.18
CA LEU A 68 -6.10 10.03 -18.60
C LEU A 68 -5.67 8.69 -18.03
N ILE A 69 -5.96 8.45 -16.75
CA ILE A 69 -5.61 7.19 -16.08
C ILE A 69 -6.46 6.04 -16.64
N ALA A 70 -7.75 6.23 -16.88
CA ALA A 70 -8.59 5.21 -17.49
C ALA A 70 -8.13 4.88 -18.93
N PHE A 71 -7.74 5.89 -19.71
CA PHE A 71 -7.30 5.72 -21.10
C PHE A 71 -5.93 5.04 -21.21
N LEU A 72 -4.94 5.46 -20.39
CA LEU A 72 -3.56 4.97 -20.42
C LEU A 72 -3.31 3.81 -19.46
N GLY A 73 -4.21 3.53 -18.52
CA GLY A 73 -3.98 2.67 -17.38
C GLY A 73 -3.70 1.20 -17.70
N GLY A 74 -3.17 0.54 -16.68
CA GLY A 74 -2.90 -0.89 -16.64
C GLY A 74 -4.06 -1.71 -16.09
N SER A 75 -5.06 -1.08 -15.48
CA SER A 75 -6.24 -1.73 -14.90
C SER A 75 -7.43 -1.71 -15.85
N ARG A 76 -8.27 -2.75 -15.78
CA ARG A 76 -9.50 -2.83 -16.56
C ARG A 76 -10.63 -1.97 -16.01
N VAL A 77 -10.67 -1.77 -14.72
CA VAL A 77 -11.88 -1.29 -14.01
C VAL A 77 -11.60 -0.19 -13.01
N GLN A 78 -10.35 0.25 -12.87
CA GLN A 78 -9.98 1.29 -11.92
C GLN A 78 -10.66 2.61 -12.25
N ILE A 79 -11.17 3.26 -11.21
CA ILE A 79 -11.66 4.64 -11.25
C ILE A 79 -10.72 5.48 -10.42
N SER A 80 -10.13 6.50 -11.02
CA SER A 80 -9.20 7.41 -10.36
C SER A 80 -9.80 8.81 -10.18
N GLY A 81 -9.23 9.56 -9.24
CA GLY A 81 -9.66 10.92 -8.91
C GLY A 81 -9.14 11.35 -7.54
N PRO A 82 -9.64 12.44 -6.96
CA PRO A 82 -9.22 12.87 -5.64
C PRO A 82 -9.62 11.81 -4.60
N THR A 83 -8.72 11.55 -3.62
CA THR A 83 -8.94 10.60 -2.54
C THR A 83 -8.72 11.23 -1.18
N ALA A 84 -9.32 10.62 -0.17
CA ALA A 84 -9.22 11.09 1.21
C ALA A 84 -7.79 11.04 1.76
N ALA A 85 -6.98 10.13 1.27
CA ALA A 85 -5.58 10.00 1.68
C ALA A 85 -4.72 11.21 1.27
N PHE A 86 -5.06 11.86 0.15
CA PHE A 86 -4.38 13.08 -0.26
C PHE A 86 -4.87 14.34 0.47
N ALA A 87 -6.08 14.33 1.03
CA ALA A 87 -6.69 15.54 1.55
C ALA A 87 -5.81 16.27 2.58
N THR A 88 -5.21 15.53 3.51
CA THR A 88 -4.35 16.12 4.55
C THR A 88 -3.03 16.63 4.02
N ILE A 89 -2.40 15.91 3.08
CA ILE A 89 -1.11 16.30 2.47
C ILE A 89 -1.31 17.53 1.61
N VAL A 90 -2.34 17.51 0.76
CA VAL A 90 -2.68 18.64 -0.11
C VAL A 90 -3.02 19.87 0.72
N ALA A 91 -3.83 19.72 1.79
CA ALA A 91 -4.15 20.83 2.68
C ALA A 91 -2.91 21.42 3.35
N GLY A 92 -1.94 20.58 3.75
CA GLY A 92 -0.65 21.03 4.29
C GLY A 92 0.13 21.87 3.29
N ILE A 93 0.36 21.34 2.08
CA ILE A 93 1.12 22.05 1.02
C ILE A 93 0.41 23.35 0.61
N VAL A 94 -0.90 23.33 0.43
CA VAL A 94 -1.67 24.52 0.05
C VAL A 94 -1.61 25.61 1.14
N ALA A 95 -1.60 25.20 2.42
CA ALA A 95 -1.52 26.13 3.53
C ALA A 95 -0.15 26.81 3.67
N THR A 96 0.95 26.13 3.31
CA THR A 96 2.32 26.66 3.41
C THR A 96 2.79 27.32 2.12
N ASP A 97 2.60 26.67 0.98
CA ASP A 97 3.23 27.02 -0.31
C ASP A 97 2.19 27.33 -1.41
N GLY A 98 0.92 27.31 -1.05
CA GLY A 98 -0.18 27.65 -1.96
C GLY A 98 -0.39 26.61 -3.08
N MET A 99 -1.15 27.04 -4.09
CA MET A 99 -1.42 26.19 -5.26
C MET A 99 -0.18 25.97 -6.14
N GLU A 100 0.76 26.90 -6.17
CA GLU A 100 1.99 26.77 -6.96
C GLU A 100 2.89 25.69 -6.38
N GLY A 101 3.03 25.63 -5.04
CA GLY A 101 3.73 24.53 -4.35
C GLY A 101 3.08 23.18 -4.64
N LEU A 102 1.75 23.09 -4.59
CA LEU A 102 1.03 21.86 -4.90
C LEU A 102 1.26 21.41 -6.35
N VAL A 103 1.27 22.33 -7.32
CA VAL A 103 1.55 22.01 -8.72
C VAL A 103 2.97 21.49 -8.88
N ALA A 104 3.97 22.15 -8.27
CA ALA A 104 5.35 21.70 -8.31
C ALA A 104 5.53 20.31 -7.70
N ALA A 105 5.01 20.07 -6.49
CA ALA A 105 5.03 18.77 -5.82
C ALA A 105 4.37 17.68 -6.68
N THR A 106 3.22 17.98 -7.29
CA THR A 106 2.48 16.99 -8.09
C THR A 106 3.17 16.70 -9.43
N ILE A 107 3.83 17.67 -10.05
CA ILE A 107 4.65 17.42 -11.25
C ILE A 107 5.83 16.52 -10.90
N ILE A 108 6.53 16.78 -9.79
CA ILE A 108 7.60 15.91 -9.29
C ILE A 108 7.07 14.49 -9.10
N ALA A 109 5.94 14.35 -8.40
CA ALA A 109 5.31 13.06 -8.18
C ALA A 109 4.94 12.35 -9.49
N GLY A 110 4.39 13.09 -10.44
CA GLY A 110 4.04 12.57 -11.75
C GLY A 110 5.24 12.03 -12.53
N VAL A 111 6.34 12.79 -12.55
CA VAL A 111 7.59 12.37 -13.18
C VAL A 111 8.14 11.12 -12.48
N MET A 112 8.14 11.10 -11.15
CA MET A 112 8.60 9.95 -10.37
C MET A 112 7.77 8.68 -10.66
N LEU A 113 6.45 8.79 -10.70
CA LEU A 113 5.55 7.68 -11.02
C LEU A 113 5.81 7.13 -12.43
N VAL A 114 6.03 8.01 -13.41
CA VAL A 114 6.41 7.60 -14.76
C VAL A 114 7.74 6.86 -14.74
N LEU A 115 8.75 7.39 -14.07
CA LEU A 115 10.06 6.73 -13.94
C LEU A 115 9.95 5.39 -13.22
N MET A 116 9.20 5.31 -12.12
CA MET A 116 8.96 4.05 -11.41
C MET A 116 8.30 3.01 -12.33
N GLY A 117 7.33 3.41 -13.15
CA GLY A 117 6.69 2.53 -14.13
C GLY A 117 7.65 2.06 -15.22
N LEU A 118 8.48 2.95 -15.79
CA LEU A 118 9.48 2.64 -16.81
C LEU A 118 10.59 1.72 -16.27
N LEU A 119 11.04 1.97 -15.04
CA LEU A 119 12.04 1.14 -14.33
C LEU A 119 11.45 -0.17 -13.78
N LYS A 120 10.15 -0.44 -14.03
CA LYS A 120 9.44 -1.66 -13.61
C LYS A 120 9.36 -1.86 -12.09
N LEU A 121 9.36 -0.77 -11.33
CA LEU A 121 9.26 -0.79 -9.88
C LEU A 121 7.83 -1.08 -9.35
N GLY A 122 6.82 -1.15 -10.22
CA GLY A 122 5.44 -1.44 -9.82
C GLY A 122 5.25 -2.78 -9.10
N THR A 123 6.21 -3.72 -9.24
CA THR A 123 6.18 -4.97 -8.49
C THR A 123 6.63 -4.84 -7.04
N LEU A 124 7.34 -3.76 -6.69
CA LEU A 124 7.83 -3.52 -5.33
C LEU A 124 6.70 -3.26 -4.32
N ILE A 125 5.53 -2.81 -4.78
CA ILE A 125 4.38 -2.59 -3.92
C ILE A 125 3.95 -3.85 -3.15
N ARG A 126 4.29 -5.04 -3.64
CA ARG A 126 4.02 -6.31 -2.97
C ARG A 126 4.75 -6.46 -1.64
N PHE A 127 5.80 -5.68 -1.44
CA PHE A 127 6.59 -5.70 -0.20
C PHE A 127 6.04 -4.76 0.87
N VAL A 128 4.99 -3.97 0.57
CA VAL A 128 4.32 -3.14 1.58
C VAL A 128 3.42 -4.04 2.43
N PRO A 129 3.71 -4.20 3.73
CA PRO A 129 2.94 -5.06 4.61
C PRO A 129 1.50 -4.55 4.81
N TYR A 130 0.59 -5.50 4.93
CA TYR A 130 -0.83 -5.21 5.15
C TYR A 130 -1.10 -4.44 6.45
N THR A 131 -0.29 -4.65 7.48
CA THR A 131 -0.37 -3.93 8.76
C THR A 131 -0.08 -2.44 8.60
N ILE A 132 0.89 -2.07 7.76
CA ILE A 132 1.20 -0.66 7.46
C ILE A 132 0.02 -0.03 6.73
N THR A 133 -0.48 -0.66 5.67
CA THR A 133 -1.62 -0.12 4.90
C THR A 133 -2.86 0.04 5.76
N THR A 134 -3.16 -0.90 6.65
CA THR A 134 -4.30 -0.80 7.59
C THR A 134 -4.05 0.29 8.65
N GLY A 135 -2.83 0.41 9.16
CA GLY A 135 -2.47 1.42 10.16
C GLY A 135 -2.63 2.84 9.63
N PHE A 136 -2.03 3.13 8.47
CA PHE A 136 -2.12 4.49 7.91
C PHE A 136 -3.54 4.83 7.43
N THR A 137 -4.29 3.90 6.82
CA THR A 137 -5.68 4.19 6.40
C THR A 137 -6.60 4.49 7.59
N ALA A 138 -6.41 3.78 8.70
CA ALA A 138 -7.13 4.07 9.94
C ALA A 138 -6.70 5.42 10.55
N GLY A 139 -5.40 5.77 10.50
CA GLY A 139 -4.88 7.05 10.94
C GLY A 139 -5.46 8.22 10.14
N ILE A 140 -5.43 8.12 8.80
CA ILE A 140 -6.05 9.13 7.91
C ILE A 140 -7.55 9.29 8.23
N ALA A 141 -8.25 8.19 8.47
CA ALA A 141 -9.68 8.24 8.81
C ALA A 141 -9.93 9.07 10.08
N VAL A 142 -9.08 8.94 11.11
CA VAL A 142 -9.16 9.76 12.34
C VAL A 142 -8.85 11.23 12.03
N THR A 143 -7.83 11.51 11.23
CA THR A 143 -7.46 12.89 10.85
C THR A 143 -8.59 13.59 10.10
N ILE A 144 -9.26 12.89 9.16
CA ILE A 144 -10.42 13.40 8.43
C ILE A 144 -11.58 13.63 9.41
N LEU A 145 -11.87 12.65 10.27
CA LEU A 145 -12.95 12.77 11.27
C LEU A 145 -12.77 14.02 12.11
N VAL A 146 -11.58 14.23 12.67
CA VAL A 146 -11.27 15.42 13.48
C VAL A 146 -11.45 16.71 12.67
N GLY A 147 -11.01 16.72 11.42
CA GLY A 147 -11.13 17.88 10.53
C GLY A 147 -12.58 18.28 10.23
N GLN A 148 -13.50 17.31 10.22
CA GLN A 148 -14.91 17.57 9.88
C GLN A 148 -15.78 18.02 11.05
N ILE A 149 -15.29 17.95 12.29
CA ILE A 149 -16.08 18.35 13.49
C ILE A 149 -16.43 19.83 13.42
N LYS A 150 -15.53 20.68 12.96
CA LYS A 150 -15.75 22.13 12.78
C LYS A 150 -17.02 22.40 11.96
N ASP A 151 -17.07 21.85 10.75
CA ASP A 151 -18.14 22.11 9.79
C ASP A 151 -19.44 21.41 10.17
N LEU A 152 -19.35 20.23 10.81
CA LEU A 152 -20.51 19.51 11.34
C LEU A 152 -21.21 20.30 12.46
N LEU A 153 -20.42 20.90 13.37
CA LEU A 153 -20.92 21.70 14.47
C LEU A 153 -21.14 23.18 14.09
N GLY A 154 -20.76 23.58 12.90
CA GLY A 154 -20.85 24.97 12.42
C GLY A 154 -20.02 25.95 13.26
N LEU A 155 -18.82 25.54 13.72
CA LEU A 155 -17.96 26.36 14.56
C LEU A 155 -17.32 27.51 13.76
N THR A 156 -17.25 28.66 14.38
CA THR A 156 -16.52 29.82 13.84
C THR A 156 -15.19 29.98 14.56
N TYR A 157 -14.11 30.05 13.76
CA TYR A 157 -12.74 30.26 14.29
C TYR A 157 -12.31 31.71 14.07
N PRO A 158 -11.56 32.30 15.02
CA PRO A 158 -10.93 33.60 14.82
C PRO A 158 -9.98 33.61 13.64
N ALA A 159 -9.84 34.75 12.97
CA ALA A 159 -8.88 34.91 11.88
C ALA A 159 -7.45 34.62 12.38
N GLY A 160 -6.70 33.83 11.57
CA GLY A 160 -5.32 33.44 11.92
C GLY A 160 -5.21 32.16 12.77
N THR A 161 -6.32 31.46 13.05
CA THR A 161 -6.25 30.14 13.71
C THR A 161 -5.62 29.11 12.76
N THR A 162 -4.48 28.56 13.16
CA THR A 162 -3.83 27.46 12.43
C THR A 162 -4.60 26.16 12.65
N THR A 163 -4.87 25.42 11.58
CA THR A 163 -5.59 24.13 11.62
C THR A 163 -4.97 23.13 10.63
N VAL A 164 -3.63 23.11 10.57
CA VAL A 164 -2.91 22.21 9.67
C VAL A 164 -2.84 20.81 10.29
N ASP A 165 -2.24 20.71 11.46
CA ASP A 165 -2.04 19.45 12.16
C ASP A 165 -3.27 18.99 12.94
N THR A 166 -3.35 17.69 13.21
CA THR A 166 -4.48 17.11 13.99
C THR A 166 -4.53 17.68 15.40
N THR A 167 -3.38 17.94 16.02
CA THR A 167 -3.25 18.57 17.34
C THR A 167 -3.78 19.99 17.35
N ASP A 168 -3.46 20.77 16.31
CA ASP A 168 -3.96 22.15 16.15
C ASP A 168 -5.47 22.17 15.95
N LYS A 169 -5.99 21.25 15.12
CA LYS A 169 -7.44 21.09 14.94
C LYS A 169 -8.16 20.78 16.26
N LEU A 170 -7.61 19.89 17.08
CA LEU A 170 -8.19 19.54 18.38
C LEU A 170 -8.14 20.71 19.36
N SER A 171 -7.05 21.46 19.40
CA SER A 171 -6.91 22.65 20.25
C SER A 171 -7.89 23.76 19.83
N ALA A 172 -8.00 24.02 18.50
CA ALA A 172 -8.95 24.98 17.96
C ALA A 172 -10.41 24.59 18.23
N LEU A 173 -10.75 23.30 18.13
CA LEU A 173 -12.06 22.76 18.48
C LEU A 173 -12.39 23.03 19.96
N ALA A 174 -11.46 22.70 20.87
CA ALA A 174 -11.66 22.88 22.30
C ALA A 174 -11.84 24.37 22.68
N ALA A 175 -11.03 25.25 22.06
CA ALA A 175 -11.09 26.69 22.32
C ALA A 175 -12.40 27.34 21.82
N ASN A 176 -13.00 26.82 20.74
CA ASN A 176 -14.15 27.46 20.09
C ASN A 176 -15.44 26.63 20.20
N ILE A 177 -15.51 25.66 21.09
CA ILE A 177 -16.69 24.81 21.26
C ILE A 177 -17.96 25.59 21.64
N SER A 178 -17.81 26.76 22.27
CA SER A 178 -18.94 27.63 22.63
C SER A 178 -19.63 28.28 21.42
N THR A 179 -19.02 28.24 20.20
CA THR A 179 -19.59 28.82 18.99
C THR A 179 -20.46 27.86 18.20
N VAL A 180 -20.88 26.74 18.79
CA VAL A 180 -21.73 25.71 18.14
C VAL A 180 -23.00 26.32 17.55
N ASN A 181 -23.24 26.06 16.26
CA ASN A 181 -24.47 26.41 15.57
C ASN A 181 -25.40 25.17 15.52
N TRP A 182 -26.45 25.20 16.33
CA TRP A 182 -27.42 24.09 16.43
C TRP A 182 -28.17 23.81 15.12
N GLN A 183 -28.30 24.82 14.23
CA GLN A 183 -28.91 24.64 12.92
C GLN A 183 -27.97 23.83 12.00
N ALA A 184 -26.66 24.07 12.09
CA ALA A 184 -25.65 23.29 11.39
C ALA A 184 -25.65 21.83 11.90
N VAL A 185 -25.71 21.63 13.22
CA VAL A 185 -25.80 20.29 13.82
C VAL A 185 -27.04 19.55 13.33
N LEU A 186 -28.21 20.23 13.27
CA LEU A 186 -29.43 19.63 12.75
C LEU A 186 -29.28 19.14 11.31
N VAL A 187 -28.76 19.98 10.43
CA VAL A 187 -28.49 19.60 9.02
C VAL A 187 -27.52 18.43 8.94
N GLY A 188 -26.42 18.48 9.69
CA GLY A 188 -25.43 17.41 9.74
C GLY A 188 -26.00 16.07 10.21
N VAL A 189 -26.78 16.07 11.29
CA VAL A 189 -27.42 14.86 11.85
C VAL A 189 -28.44 14.28 10.86
N VAL A 190 -29.25 15.11 10.21
CA VAL A 190 -30.20 14.64 9.17
C VAL A 190 -29.45 14.01 8.00
N CYS A 191 -28.39 14.65 7.52
CA CYS A 191 -27.58 14.11 6.44
C CYS A 191 -26.90 12.80 6.85
N LEU A 192 -26.34 12.70 8.06
CA LEU A 192 -25.77 11.44 8.57
C LEU A 192 -26.82 10.34 8.67
N ALA A 193 -28.02 10.66 9.16
CA ALA A 193 -29.12 9.69 9.21
C ALA A 193 -29.49 9.18 7.81
N ILE A 194 -29.57 10.07 6.81
CA ILE A 194 -29.79 9.68 5.42
C ILE A 194 -28.67 8.75 4.94
N LEU A 195 -27.42 9.12 5.14
CA LEU A 195 -26.25 8.34 4.71
C LEU A 195 -26.23 6.92 5.32
N MET A 196 -26.67 6.77 6.56
CA MET A 196 -26.71 5.49 7.28
C MET A 196 -27.94 4.64 6.94
N LEU A 197 -29.10 5.27 6.72
CA LEU A 197 -30.36 4.56 6.54
C LEU A 197 -30.69 4.31 5.06
N TRP A 198 -30.32 5.23 4.16
CA TRP A 198 -30.62 5.14 2.73
C TRP A 198 -30.17 3.86 2.04
N PRO A 199 -29.01 3.26 2.34
CA PRO A 199 -28.59 1.99 1.76
C PRO A 199 -29.55 0.82 2.06
N LYS A 200 -30.39 0.93 3.10
CA LYS A 200 -31.44 -0.04 3.43
C LYS A 200 -32.70 0.18 2.58
N VAL A 201 -32.93 1.40 2.11
CA VAL A 201 -34.10 1.78 1.31
C VAL A 201 -33.84 1.55 -0.18
N SER A 202 -32.71 2.02 -0.68
CA SER A 202 -32.35 1.88 -2.09
C SER A 202 -30.87 1.64 -2.27
N LYS A 203 -30.55 0.61 -3.06
CA LYS A 203 -29.17 0.31 -3.48
C LYS A 203 -28.81 0.94 -4.84
N ARG A 204 -29.81 1.54 -5.53
CA ARG A 204 -29.63 2.11 -6.87
C ARG A 204 -29.19 3.56 -6.83
N ILE A 205 -29.68 4.33 -5.87
CA ILE A 205 -29.37 5.75 -5.70
C ILE A 205 -28.40 5.91 -4.54
N PRO A 206 -27.24 6.55 -4.73
CA PRO A 206 -26.27 6.78 -3.66
C PRO A 206 -26.84 7.66 -2.55
N GLY A 207 -26.64 7.26 -1.28
CA GLY A 207 -27.09 8.03 -0.12
C GLY A 207 -26.44 9.42 -0.05
N SER A 208 -25.22 9.59 -0.53
CA SER A 208 -24.52 10.88 -0.60
C SER A 208 -25.20 11.88 -1.53
N LEU A 209 -25.73 11.43 -2.68
CA LEU A 209 -26.51 12.30 -3.57
C LEU A 209 -27.81 12.75 -2.89
N VAL A 210 -28.50 11.84 -2.22
CA VAL A 210 -29.74 12.16 -1.50
C VAL A 210 -29.46 13.13 -0.36
N ALA A 211 -28.39 12.92 0.41
CA ALA A 211 -27.99 13.84 1.48
C ALA A 211 -27.67 15.24 0.94
N VAL A 212 -27.01 15.35 -0.20
CA VAL A 212 -26.73 16.64 -0.85
C VAL A 212 -28.03 17.34 -1.26
N ILE A 213 -28.95 16.64 -1.94
CA ILE A 213 -30.22 17.22 -2.38
C ILE A 213 -31.07 17.67 -1.18
N VAL A 214 -31.20 16.82 -0.17
CA VAL A 214 -31.99 17.13 1.02
C VAL A 214 -31.36 18.26 1.82
N GLY A 215 -30.03 18.23 2.04
CA GLY A 215 -29.31 19.29 2.74
C GLY A 215 -29.44 20.65 2.03
N ALA A 216 -29.23 20.68 0.70
CA ALA A 216 -29.37 21.89 -0.09
C ALA A 216 -30.82 22.45 -0.10
N ALA A 217 -31.83 21.56 -0.09
CA ALA A 217 -33.24 21.99 -0.06
C ALA A 217 -33.67 22.44 1.36
N MET A 218 -33.10 21.85 2.41
CA MET A 218 -33.51 22.10 3.81
C MET A 218 -33.16 23.53 4.26
N VAL A 219 -32.00 24.05 3.84
CA VAL A 219 -31.54 25.40 4.22
C VAL A 219 -32.52 26.49 3.77
N PRO A 220 -32.86 26.63 2.49
CA PRO A 220 -33.83 27.65 2.08
C PRO A 220 -35.26 27.33 2.53
N ALA A 221 -35.68 26.07 2.61
CA ALA A 221 -37.04 25.68 3.00
C ALA A 221 -37.39 26.06 4.45
N PHE A 222 -36.40 25.97 5.35
CA PHE A 222 -36.61 26.30 6.79
C PHE A 222 -35.94 27.62 7.20
N GLY A 223 -35.33 28.36 6.26
CA GLY A 223 -34.64 29.63 6.53
C GLY A 223 -33.45 29.47 7.49
N LEU A 224 -32.71 28.33 7.40
CA LEU A 224 -31.61 28.03 8.30
C LEU A 224 -30.41 28.92 8.01
N GLN A 225 -29.77 29.42 9.06
CA GLN A 225 -28.53 30.19 8.94
C GLN A 225 -27.31 29.24 9.09
N VAL A 226 -26.94 28.63 8.01
CA VAL A 226 -25.83 27.67 7.93
C VAL A 226 -24.98 28.03 6.71
N ASN A 227 -23.66 28.05 6.89
CA ASN A 227 -22.75 28.32 5.77
C ASN A 227 -22.91 27.27 4.67
N THR A 228 -23.09 27.76 3.45
CA THR A 228 -23.11 26.95 2.23
C THR A 228 -21.76 27.03 1.52
N ILE A 229 -21.53 26.19 0.52
CA ILE A 229 -20.31 26.27 -0.31
C ILE A 229 -20.22 27.66 -0.95
N GLY A 230 -21.34 28.22 -1.44
CA GLY A 230 -21.36 29.54 -2.08
C GLY A 230 -21.05 30.71 -1.15
N ASP A 231 -21.21 30.53 0.17
CA ASP A 231 -20.84 31.55 1.16
C ASP A 231 -19.31 31.59 1.40
N LEU A 232 -18.61 30.49 1.17
CA LEU A 232 -17.18 30.30 1.48
C LEU A 232 -16.29 30.28 0.23
N TYR A 233 -16.83 29.87 -0.90
CA TYR A 233 -16.08 29.66 -2.15
C TYR A 233 -16.78 30.36 -3.31
N THR A 234 -16.01 31.05 -4.14
CA THR A 234 -16.45 31.54 -5.45
C THR A 234 -16.46 30.37 -6.43
N ILE A 235 -17.64 29.98 -6.90
CA ILE A 235 -17.79 28.86 -7.83
C ILE A 235 -17.70 29.37 -9.25
N GLU A 236 -16.66 28.99 -9.95
CA GLU A 236 -16.52 29.25 -11.38
C GLU A 236 -17.05 28.05 -12.17
N ALA A 237 -18.23 28.25 -12.81
CA ALA A 237 -18.76 27.27 -13.73
C ALA A 237 -18.05 27.43 -15.10
N GLY A 238 -16.94 26.71 -15.23
CA GLY A 238 -16.12 26.77 -16.47
C GLY A 238 -15.49 25.43 -16.81
N LEU A 239 -15.12 25.27 -18.08
CA LEU A 239 -14.29 24.12 -18.47
C LEU A 239 -12.91 24.22 -17.82
N PRO A 240 -12.28 23.09 -17.44
CA PRO A 240 -10.91 23.10 -16.99
C PRO A 240 -10.00 23.74 -18.04
N THR A 241 -9.36 24.84 -17.70
CA THR A 241 -8.44 25.55 -18.60
C THR A 241 -7.01 25.14 -18.29
N LEU A 242 -6.19 25.03 -19.34
CA LEU A 242 -4.79 24.72 -19.18
C LEU A 242 -4.07 25.91 -18.53
N GLN A 243 -3.47 25.68 -17.39
CA GLN A 243 -2.74 26.69 -16.62
C GLN A 243 -1.26 26.32 -16.60
N PHE A 244 -0.40 27.26 -16.94
CA PHE A 244 1.04 27.11 -16.81
C PHE A 244 1.52 28.02 -15.66
N PRO A 245 1.64 27.48 -14.43
CA PRO A 245 2.13 28.26 -13.31
C PRO A 245 3.59 28.67 -13.54
N GLN A 246 4.01 29.78 -12.96
CA GLN A 246 5.40 30.21 -12.98
C GLN A 246 6.20 29.37 -11.96
N LEU A 247 6.76 28.27 -12.42
CA LEU A 247 7.54 27.35 -11.59
C LEU A 247 9.01 27.79 -11.57
N SER A 248 9.55 28.10 -10.40
CA SER A 248 10.97 28.36 -10.19
C SER A 248 11.71 27.07 -9.83
N LEU A 249 13.02 27.01 -10.10
CA LEU A 249 13.84 25.86 -9.69
C LEU A 249 13.91 25.72 -8.17
N ASP A 250 13.87 26.84 -7.43
CA ASP A 250 13.87 26.84 -5.96
C ASP A 250 12.59 26.17 -5.44
N LEU A 251 11.43 26.51 -6.01
CA LEU A 251 10.16 25.89 -5.64
C LEU A 251 10.19 24.36 -5.88
N PHE A 252 10.77 23.88 -6.99
CA PHE A 252 10.93 22.44 -7.22
C PHE A 252 11.86 21.79 -6.19
N ARG A 253 12.87 22.49 -5.70
CA ARG A 253 13.77 21.97 -4.67
C ARG A 253 13.06 21.88 -3.33
N ASP A 254 12.31 22.89 -2.95
CA ASP A 254 11.58 22.95 -1.69
C ASP A 254 10.47 21.91 -1.65
N GLU A 255 9.78 21.69 -2.76
CA GLU A 255 8.68 20.74 -2.89
C GLU A 255 9.12 19.29 -3.19
N LEU A 256 10.42 19.00 -3.25
CA LEU A 256 10.91 17.65 -3.59
C LEU A 256 10.42 16.59 -2.60
N ALA A 257 10.44 16.86 -1.32
CA ALA A 257 10.00 15.95 -0.28
C ALA A 257 8.49 15.66 -0.40
N ASN A 258 7.69 16.71 -0.61
CA ASN A 258 6.25 16.61 -0.84
C ASN A 258 5.93 15.83 -2.12
N GLY A 259 6.68 16.06 -3.19
CA GLY A 259 6.54 15.32 -4.45
C GLY A 259 6.84 13.82 -4.30
N ILE A 260 7.92 13.47 -3.58
CA ILE A 260 8.24 12.07 -3.25
C ILE A 260 7.09 11.43 -2.47
N THR A 261 6.57 12.15 -1.49
CA THR A 261 5.41 11.74 -0.67
C THR A 261 4.20 11.40 -1.51
N ILE A 262 3.77 12.34 -2.35
CA ILE A 262 2.63 12.16 -3.25
C ILE A 262 2.86 10.98 -4.19
N ALA A 263 4.08 10.81 -4.73
CA ALA A 263 4.41 9.70 -5.63
C ALA A 263 4.28 8.33 -4.94
N ILE A 264 4.84 8.19 -3.75
CA ILE A 264 4.79 6.93 -2.99
C ILE A 264 3.34 6.59 -2.63
N LEU A 265 2.58 7.56 -2.12
CA LEU A 265 1.19 7.36 -1.75
C LEU A 265 0.32 7.02 -2.96
N ALA A 266 0.47 7.75 -4.08
CA ALA A 266 -0.24 7.46 -5.32
C ALA A 266 0.07 6.05 -5.83
N ALA A 267 1.33 5.63 -5.78
CA ALA A 267 1.74 4.28 -6.19
C ALA A 267 1.07 3.21 -5.30
N ILE A 268 1.14 3.37 -3.98
CA ILE A 268 0.57 2.41 -3.01
C ILE A 268 -0.95 2.30 -3.20
N GLU A 269 -1.68 3.42 -3.14
CA GLU A 269 -3.14 3.39 -3.23
C GLU A 269 -3.63 2.87 -4.57
N SER A 270 -3.04 3.33 -5.68
CA SER A 270 -3.48 2.92 -7.01
C SER A 270 -3.24 1.44 -7.26
N LEU A 271 -2.06 0.92 -6.91
CA LEU A 271 -1.76 -0.50 -7.09
C LEU A 271 -2.54 -1.39 -6.11
N LEU A 272 -2.79 -0.93 -4.89
CA LEU A 272 -3.65 -1.62 -3.94
C LEU A 272 -5.09 -1.68 -4.45
N SER A 273 -5.62 -0.57 -4.98
CA SER A 273 -6.93 -0.52 -5.63
C SER A 273 -7.03 -1.51 -6.79
N CYS A 274 -5.98 -1.61 -7.63
CA CYS A 274 -5.92 -2.60 -8.71
C CYS A 274 -5.91 -4.03 -8.20
N VAL A 275 -5.15 -4.34 -7.16
CA VAL A 275 -5.10 -5.70 -6.55
C VAL A 275 -6.46 -6.10 -6.01
N VAL A 276 -7.13 -5.20 -5.28
CA VAL A 276 -8.48 -5.44 -4.76
C VAL A 276 -9.47 -5.65 -5.90
N ALA A 277 -9.41 -4.84 -6.95
CA ALA A 277 -10.27 -4.98 -8.11
C ALA A 277 -10.04 -6.32 -8.84
N ASP A 278 -8.79 -6.70 -9.05
CA ASP A 278 -8.41 -7.96 -9.70
C ASP A 278 -8.96 -9.18 -8.96
N SER A 279 -8.96 -9.15 -7.62
CA SER A 279 -9.52 -10.25 -6.81
C SER A 279 -11.02 -10.45 -7.04
N VAL A 280 -11.75 -9.37 -7.34
CA VAL A 280 -13.20 -9.41 -7.57
C VAL A 280 -13.55 -9.83 -9.00
N ILE A 281 -12.76 -9.39 -9.99
CA ILE A 281 -13.03 -9.69 -11.41
C ILE A 281 -12.22 -10.87 -11.94
N SER A 282 -11.43 -11.55 -11.10
CA SER A 282 -10.47 -12.60 -11.50
C SER A 282 -9.56 -12.14 -12.64
N GLY A 283 -9.12 -10.86 -12.55
CA GLY A 283 -8.30 -10.19 -13.55
C GLY A 283 -6.83 -10.07 -13.16
N HIS A 284 -6.05 -9.47 -14.05
CA HIS A 284 -4.67 -9.09 -13.78
C HIS A 284 -4.39 -7.72 -14.38
N HIS A 285 -4.01 -6.76 -13.54
CA HIS A 285 -3.57 -5.44 -13.98
C HIS A 285 -2.08 -5.45 -14.36
N ARG A 286 -1.66 -4.40 -15.07
CA ARG A 286 -0.28 -4.12 -15.47
C ARG A 286 0.29 -3.06 -14.54
N CYS A 287 0.94 -3.45 -13.46
CA CYS A 287 1.42 -2.55 -12.40
C CYS A 287 2.25 -1.37 -12.96
N ASN A 288 3.20 -1.67 -13.85
CA ASN A 288 4.11 -0.65 -14.40
C ASN A 288 3.38 0.35 -15.31
N MET A 289 2.46 -0.13 -16.15
CA MET A 289 1.64 0.78 -16.99
C MET A 289 0.69 1.61 -16.15
N GLU A 290 0.17 1.06 -15.05
CA GLU A 290 -0.68 1.80 -14.12
C GLU A 290 0.09 2.97 -13.50
N LEU A 291 1.33 2.76 -13.03
CA LEU A 291 2.17 3.83 -12.50
C LEU A 291 2.44 4.93 -13.53
N VAL A 292 2.75 4.54 -14.79
CA VAL A 292 2.91 5.53 -15.87
C VAL A 292 1.64 6.34 -16.08
N ALA A 293 0.48 5.68 -16.09
CA ALA A 293 -0.81 6.35 -16.27
C ALA A 293 -1.15 7.29 -15.09
N GLN A 294 -0.86 6.85 -13.85
CA GLN A 294 -1.02 7.67 -12.66
C GLN A 294 -0.12 8.91 -12.72
N GLY A 295 1.13 8.76 -13.17
CA GLY A 295 2.05 9.89 -13.34
C GLY A 295 1.55 10.89 -14.36
N VAL A 296 1.17 10.43 -15.56
CA VAL A 296 0.61 11.30 -16.61
C VAL A 296 -0.70 11.95 -16.17
N GLY A 297 -1.58 11.18 -15.50
CA GLY A 297 -2.86 11.68 -15.00
C GLY A 297 -2.68 12.77 -13.93
N ASN A 298 -1.72 12.61 -13.02
CA ASN A 298 -1.42 13.60 -11.98
C ASN A 298 -0.85 14.90 -12.58
N MET A 299 0.12 14.79 -13.49
CA MET A 299 0.62 15.97 -14.20
C MET A 299 -0.49 16.68 -14.99
N GLY A 300 -1.33 15.92 -15.69
CA GLY A 300 -2.49 16.47 -16.38
C GLY A 300 -3.46 17.16 -15.44
N SER A 301 -3.77 16.54 -14.27
CA SER A 301 -4.68 17.12 -13.28
C SER A 301 -4.28 18.54 -12.89
N VAL A 302 -3.06 18.72 -12.43
CA VAL A 302 -2.60 20.02 -11.90
C VAL A 302 -2.42 21.07 -13.00
N LEU A 303 -2.09 20.66 -14.22
CA LEU A 303 -2.04 21.58 -15.37
C LEU A 303 -3.43 22.11 -15.76
N PHE A 304 -4.49 21.41 -15.41
CA PHE A 304 -5.87 21.85 -15.59
C PHE A 304 -6.52 22.37 -14.29
N GLY A 305 -5.71 22.80 -13.33
CA GLY A 305 -6.18 23.38 -12.08
C GLY A 305 -6.74 22.38 -11.07
N GLY A 306 -6.51 21.09 -11.27
CA GLY A 306 -6.89 20.04 -10.31
C GLY A 306 -5.86 19.82 -9.22
N ILE A 307 -6.13 18.80 -8.39
CA ILE A 307 -5.26 18.34 -7.30
C ILE A 307 -4.73 16.91 -7.61
N PRO A 308 -3.78 16.37 -6.82
CA PRO A 308 -3.32 15.00 -7.00
C PRO A 308 -4.44 13.96 -6.96
N ALA A 309 -4.31 12.95 -7.80
CA ALA A 309 -5.25 11.85 -7.99
C ALA A 309 -4.60 10.49 -7.73
N THR A 310 -5.40 9.53 -7.29
CA THR A 310 -5.02 8.12 -7.22
C THR A 310 -6.22 7.22 -7.52
N GLY A 311 -5.97 5.91 -7.62
CA GLY A 311 -7.02 4.91 -7.79
C GLY A 311 -7.90 4.79 -6.55
N ALA A 312 -9.18 5.08 -6.68
CA ALA A 312 -10.13 5.06 -5.57
C ALA A 312 -10.75 3.68 -5.40
N ILE A 313 -10.39 2.94 -4.33
CA ILE A 313 -10.87 1.58 -4.04
C ILE A 313 -12.40 1.52 -4.03
N ALA A 314 -13.06 2.43 -3.31
CA ALA A 314 -14.51 2.44 -3.18
C ALA A 314 -15.25 2.70 -4.51
N ARG A 315 -14.75 3.66 -5.32
CA ARG A 315 -15.30 3.96 -6.65
C ARG A 315 -15.06 2.81 -7.62
N THR A 316 -13.88 2.19 -7.58
CA THR A 316 -13.53 1.00 -8.37
C THR A 316 -14.43 -0.19 -8.01
N ALA A 317 -14.68 -0.42 -6.72
CA ALA A 317 -15.63 -1.45 -6.27
C ALA A 317 -17.07 -1.15 -6.74
N ALA A 318 -17.50 0.12 -6.71
CA ALA A 318 -18.81 0.53 -7.24
C ALA A 318 -18.90 0.27 -8.76
N ASN A 319 -17.85 0.59 -9.52
CA ASN A 319 -17.75 0.29 -10.95
C ASN A 319 -17.93 -1.21 -11.22
N VAL A 320 -17.17 -2.06 -10.52
CA VAL A 320 -17.24 -3.51 -10.67
C VAL A 320 -18.63 -4.07 -10.34
N LYS A 321 -19.24 -3.57 -9.24
CA LYS A 321 -20.60 -3.96 -8.81
C LYS A 321 -21.68 -3.51 -9.80
N SER A 322 -21.49 -2.39 -10.47
CA SER A 322 -22.41 -1.86 -11.49
C SER A 322 -22.23 -2.52 -12.86
N GLY A 323 -21.29 -3.45 -13.01
CA GLY A 323 -21.07 -4.23 -14.23
C GLY A 323 -19.96 -3.72 -15.13
N GLY A 324 -19.20 -2.72 -14.72
CA GLY A 324 -18.00 -2.23 -15.43
C GLY A 324 -16.92 -3.30 -15.52
N ARG A 325 -16.36 -3.50 -16.72
CA ARG A 325 -15.32 -4.52 -16.99
C ARG A 325 -14.23 -3.98 -17.91
N THR A 326 -14.38 -2.79 -18.46
CA THR A 326 -13.36 -2.16 -19.32
C THR A 326 -13.08 -0.73 -18.88
N PRO A 327 -11.95 -0.13 -19.29
CA PRO A 327 -11.60 1.26 -18.98
C PRO A 327 -12.61 2.28 -19.51
N ILE A 328 -13.49 1.89 -20.43
CA ILE A 328 -14.54 2.75 -20.99
C ILE A 328 -15.43 3.28 -19.85
N ALA A 329 -15.70 2.47 -18.81
CA ALA A 329 -16.48 2.94 -17.66
C ALA A 329 -15.82 4.16 -16.97
N GLY A 330 -14.50 4.17 -16.80
CA GLY A 330 -13.76 5.30 -16.24
C GLY A 330 -13.75 6.53 -17.17
N MET A 331 -13.66 6.32 -18.46
CA MET A 331 -13.75 7.42 -19.45
C MET A 331 -15.15 8.05 -19.47
N VAL A 332 -16.21 7.22 -19.41
CA VAL A 332 -17.60 7.68 -19.31
C VAL A 332 -17.84 8.42 -17.99
N HIS A 333 -17.31 7.90 -16.88
CA HIS A 333 -17.34 8.58 -15.58
C HIS A 333 -16.78 10.01 -15.67
N ALA A 334 -15.61 10.19 -16.27
CA ALA A 334 -15.00 11.50 -16.47
C ALA A 334 -15.86 12.42 -17.39
N ALA A 335 -16.38 11.89 -18.49
CA ALA A 335 -17.25 12.63 -19.40
C ALA A 335 -18.57 13.10 -18.73
N VAL A 336 -19.18 12.23 -17.92
CA VAL A 336 -20.39 12.60 -17.17
C VAL A 336 -20.09 13.67 -16.12
N LEU A 337 -18.97 13.58 -15.40
CA LEU A 337 -18.57 14.63 -14.46
C LEU A 337 -18.29 15.96 -15.17
N LEU A 338 -17.74 15.93 -16.38
CA LEU A 338 -17.57 17.13 -17.18
C LEU A 338 -18.93 17.79 -17.53
N LEU A 339 -19.93 16.99 -17.90
CA LEU A 339 -21.28 17.50 -18.14
C LEU A 339 -21.90 18.10 -16.86
N VAL A 340 -21.69 17.41 -15.72
CA VAL A 340 -22.15 17.91 -14.41
C VAL A 340 -21.47 19.23 -14.05
N LEU A 341 -20.17 19.35 -14.27
CA LEU A 341 -19.41 20.58 -14.03
C LEU A 341 -20.00 21.76 -14.82
N VAL A 342 -20.27 21.55 -16.10
CA VAL A 342 -20.77 22.63 -16.96
C VAL A 342 -22.22 23.04 -16.62
N PHE A 343 -23.09 22.07 -16.31
CA PHE A 343 -24.52 22.34 -16.17
C PHE A 343 -25.02 22.45 -14.73
N LEU A 344 -24.38 21.73 -13.79
CA LEU A 344 -24.87 21.59 -12.41
C LEU A 344 -23.99 22.27 -11.38
N MET A 345 -22.77 22.71 -11.72
CA MET A 345 -21.85 23.32 -10.76
C MET A 345 -22.42 24.57 -10.06
N PRO A 346 -23.20 25.46 -10.69
CA PRO A 346 -23.81 26.58 -9.97
C PRO A 346 -24.73 26.17 -8.82
N TYR A 347 -25.35 24.99 -8.91
CA TYR A 347 -26.20 24.46 -7.83
C TYR A 347 -25.40 23.90 -6.65
N ALA A 348 -24.11 23.62 -6.84
CA ALA A 348 -23.23 23.21 -5.75
C ALA A 348 -23.06 24.32 -4.71
N ALA A 349 -23.23 25.58 -5.07
CA ALA A 349 -23.25 26.71 -4.14
C ALA A 349 -24.26 26.56 -3.01
N LEU A 350 -25.38 25.88 -3.27
CA LEU A 350 -26.46 25.68 -2.31
C LEU A 350 -26.18 24.57 -1.28
N ILE A 351 -25.12 23.82 -1.41
CA ILE A 351 -24.79 22.68 -0.54
C ILE A 351 -24.27 23.21 0.80
N PRO A 352 -24.90 22.87 1.94
CA PRO A 352 -24.43 23.31 3.25
C PRO A 352 -23.15 22.57 3.68
N MET A 353 -22.23 23.27 4.35
CA MET A 353 -20.98 22.70 4.87
C MET A 353 -21.20 21.50 5.79
N PRO A 354 -22.22 21.45 6.70
CA PRO A 354 -22.50 20.26 7.49
C PRO A 354 -22.87 19.02 6.67
N THR A 355 -23.44 19.19 5.47
CA THR A 355 -23.70 18.06 4.55
C THR A 355 -22.41 17.48 4.02
N ILE A 356 -21.45 18.32 3.64
CA ILE A 356 -20.10 17.91 3.21
C ILE A 356 -19.39 17.18 4.36
N ALA A 357 -19.44 17.76 5.57
CA ALA A 357 -18.88 17.15 6.77
C ALA A 357 -19.49 15.76 7.05
N ALA A 358 -20.80 15.61 6.93
CA ALA A 358 -21.49 14.33 7.11
C ALA A 358 -21.02 13.27 6.10
N ILE A 359 -20.84 13.65 4.82
CA ILE A 359 -20.33 12.77 3.78
C ILE A 359 -18.89 12.31 4.11
N LEU A 360 -18.02 13.25 4.50
CA LEU A 360 -16.63 12.94 4.83
C LEU A 360 -16.49 12.11 6.10
N LEU A 361 -17.36 12.31 7.11
CA LEU A 361 -17.45 11.45 8.28
C LEU A 361 -17.81 10.00 7.92
N GLN A 362 -18.77 9.82 7.00
CA GLN A 362 -19.10 8.48 6.50
C GLN A 362 -17.92 7.85 5.73
N VAL A 363 -17.21 8.66 4.95
CA VAL A 363 -15.98 8.20 4.24
C VAL A 363 -14.93 7.78 5.24
N ALA A 364 -14.65 8.60 6.24
CA ALA A 364 -13.71 8.29 7.32
C ALA A 364 -14.08 6.99 8.05
N TYR A 365 -15.36 6.82 8.42
CA TYR A 365 -15.85 5.59 9.04
C TYR A 365 -15.62 4.36 8.16
N ASN A 366 -15.95 4.43 6.86
CA ASN A 366 -15.76 3.33 5.94
C ASN A 366 -14.27 3.03 5.68
N MET A 367 -13.44 4.07 5.62
CA MET A 367 -12.00 3.96 5.36
C MET A 367 -11.23 3.46 6.58
N SER A 368 -11.70 3.75 7.79
CA SER A 368 -11.04 3.32 9.03
C SER A 368 -10.87 1.81 9.12
N GLY A 369 -11.78 1.03 8.52
CA GLY A 369 -11.75 -0.43 8.58
C GLY A 369 -11.65 -0.96 10.03
N TRP A 370 -12.22 -0.24 10.99
CA TRP A 370 -12.04 -0.45 12.43
C TRP A 370 -12.21 -1.91 12.89
N ARG A 371 -13.11 -2.67 12.24
CA ARG A 371 -13.31 -4.09 12.55
C ARG A 371 -12.09 -4.92 12.19
N ASN A 372 -11.50 -4.64 11.02
CA ASN A 372 -10.29 -5.31 10.57
C ASN A 372 -9.07 -4.86 11.41
N PHE A 373 -9.01 -3.58 11.76
CA PHE A 373 -7.98 -3.05 12.65
C PHE A 373 -8.03 -3.76 14.02
N ALA A 374 -9.20 -3.85 14.65
CA ALA A 374 -9.39 -4.56 15.90
C ALA A 374 -9.08 -6.06 15.79
N HIS A 375 -9.46 -6.70 14.69
CA HIS A 375 -9.15 -8.10 14.42
C HIS A 375 -7.64 -8.33 14.33
N LEU A 376 -6.91 -7.46 13.62
CA LEU A 376 -5.45 -7.55 13.53
C LEU A 376 -4.79 -7.35 14.90
N CYS A 377 -5.26 -6.41 15.72
CA CYS A 377 -4.77 -6.23 17.08
C CYS A 377 -4.93 -7.50 17.94
N ALA A 378 -6.00 -8.27 17.71
CA ALA A 378 -6.29 -9.48 18.47
C ALA A 378 -5.56 -10.74 17.97
N THR A 379 -5.25 -10.82 16.67
CA THR A 379 -4.80 -12.07 16.02
C THR A 379 -3.38 -12.04 15.47
N ALA A 380 -2.84 -10.85 15.19
CA ALA A 380 -1.50 -10.73 14.61
C ALA A 380 -0.39 -10.93 15.66
N SER A 381 0.83 -11.19 15.18
CA SER A 381 2.01 -11.27 16.02
C SER A 381 2.28 -9.94 16.74
N ARG A 382 2.94 -9.99 17.91
CA ARG A 382 3.27 -8.77 18.68
C ARG A 382 4.01 -7.71 17.86
N GLY A 383 4.95 -8.13 17.02
CA GLY A 383 5.68 -7.23 16.13
C GLY A 383 4.78 -6.58 15.08
N ALA A 384 3.87 -7.34 14.47
CA ALA A 384 2.91 -6.82 13.50
C ALA A 384 1.91 -5.84 14.14
N VAL A 385 1.44 -6.13 15.37
CA VAL A 385 0.59 -5.20 16.13
C VAL A 385 1.34 -3.92 16.50
N ALA A 386 2.59 -4.03 16.93
CA ALA A 386 3.43 -2.85 17.21
C ALA A 386 3.60 -1.97 15.97
N THR A 387 3.88 -2.56 14.81
CA THR A 387 3.97 -1.83 13.54
C THR A 387 2.64 -1.17 13.17
N LEU A 388 1.51 -1.88 13.32
CA LEU A 388 0.17 -1.37 13.05
C LEU A 388 -0.14 -0.13 13.90
N LEU A 389 0.04 -0.23 15.22
CA LEU A 389 -0.22 0.84 16.18
C LEU A 389 0.71 2.03 15.99
N LEU A 390 1.99 1.77 15.74
CA LEU A 390 2.97 2.81 15.50
C LEU A 390 2.64 3.58 14.21
N THR A 391 2.38 2.89 13.11
CA THR A 391 2.00 3.53 11.84
C THR A 391 0.72 4.35 12.00
N PHE A 392 -0.28 3.81 12.70
CA PHE A 392 -1.51 4.51 13.04
C PHE A 392 -1.24 5.80 13.82
N THR A 393 -0.47 5.73 14.90
CA THR A 393 -0.17 6.88 15.76
C THR A 393 0.66 7.94 15.03
N LEU A 394 1.69 7.52 14.29
CA LEU A 394 2.52 8.44 13.53
C LEU A 394 1.73 9.17 12.43
N THR A 395 0.77 8.49 11.80
CA THR A 395 -0.11 9.12 10.78
C THR A 395 -0.99 10.23 11.39
N ILE A 396 -1.40 10.09 12.64
CA ILE A 396 -2.25 11.09 13.31
C ILE A 396 -1.43 12.27 13.85
N VAL A 397 -0.25 11.98 14.42
CA VAL A 397 0.55 12.98 15.18
C VAL A 397 1.52 13.73 14.28
N PHE A 398 2.11 13.06 13.31
CA PHE A 398 3.06 13.63 12.36
C PHE A 398 2.43 13.69 10.96
N ASP A 399 3.08 13.04 10.04
CA ASP A 399 2.65 12.97 8.65
C ASP A 399 2.67 11.51 8.15
N LEU A 400 1.97 11.29 7.03
CA LEU A 400 1.82 9.97 6.44
C LEU A 400 3.14 9.38 5.95
N VAL A 401 4.07 10.21 5.46
CA VAL A 401 5.35 9.74 4.90
C VAL A 401 6.24 9.22 5.99
N THR A 402 6.38 9.98 7.05
CA THR A 402 7.10 9.57 8.26
C THR A 402 6.51 8.27 8.80
N ALA A 403 5.17 8.16 8.86
CA ALA A 403 4.50 6.95 9.31
C ALA A 403 4.83 5.73 8.45
N ILE A 404 4.80 5.86 7.11
CA ILE A 404 5.11 4.77 6.18
C ILE A 404 6.61 4.43 6.24
N ALA A 405 7.49 5.43 6.21
CA ALA A 405 8.94 5.21 6.23
C ALA A 405 9.39 4.49 7.50
N VAL A 406 8.96 4.97 8.67
CA VAL A 406 9.27 4.33 9.96
C VAL A 406 8.61 2.97 10.07
N GLY A 407 7.34 2.82 9.66
CA GLY A 407 6.62 1.55 9.64
C GLY A 407 7.32 0.49 8.77
N MET A 408 7.77 0.88 7.57
CA MET A 408 8.53 0.01 6.67
C MET A 408 9.88 -0.40 7.27
N LEU A 409 10.63 0.56 7.82
CA LEU A 409 11.93 0.28 8.45
C LEU A 409 11.78 -0.74 9.58
N ILE A 410 10.83 -0.52 10.48
CA ILE A 410 10.56 -1.44 11.60
C ILE A 410 10.11 -2.81 11.09
N THR A 411 9.24 -2.85 10.08
CA THR A 411 8.78 -4.12 9.52
C THR A 411 9.93 -4.91 8.91
N VAL A 412 10.84 -4.25 8.19
CA VAL A 412 12.04 -4.91 7.63
C VAL A 412 12.92 -5.47 8.74
N VAL A 413 13.17 -4.71 9.81
CA VAL A 413 13.95 -5.16 10.96
C VAL A 413 13.28 -6.35 11.66
N LEU A 414 11.97 -6.28 11.91
CA LEU A 414 11.21 -7.38 12.54
C LEU A 414 11.17 -8.63 11.65
N PHE A 415 11.05 -8.45 10.33
CA PHE A 415 11.09 -9.55 9.37
C PHE A 415 12.47 -10.22 9.38
N MET A 416 13.55 -9.44 9.35
CA MET A 416 14.92 -9.98 9.45
C MET A 416 15.11 -10.78 10.75
N LYS A 417 14.64 -10.23 11.89
CA LYS A 417 14.67 -10.92 13.17
C LYS A 417 13.90 -12.25 13.12
N MET A 418 12.67 -12.24 12.61
CA MET A 418 11.83 -13.42 12.49
C MET A 418 12.50 -14.52 11.67
N VAL A 419 13.03 -14.16 10.49
CA VAL A 419 13.71 -15.13 9.61
C VAL A 419 14.99 -15.66 10.23
N SER A 420 15.71 -14.84 10.99
CA SER A 420 16.89 -15.31 11.78
C SER A 420 16.50 -16.29 12.89
N GLU A 421 15.36 -16.07 13.55
CA GLU A 421 14.87 -16.94 14.62
C GLU A 421 14.34 -18.29 14.08
N GLU A 422 13.86 -18.36 12.85
CA GLU A 422 13.36 -19.57 12.21
C GLU A 422 14.50 -20.52 11.75
N THR A 423 15.74 -20.02 11.62
CA THR A 423 16.86 -20.87 11.27
C THR A 423 17.31 -21.66 12.49
N GLU A 424 17.24 -22.98 12.42
CA GLU A 424 17.62 -23.89 13.49
C GLU A 424 18.85 -24.72 13.10
N VAL A 425 19.77 -24.89 14.06
CA VAL A 425 20.87 -25.85 13.98
C VAL A 425 20.63 -26.94 15.02
N LYS A 426 20.32 -28.15 14.57
CA LYS A 426 20.02 -29.30 15.43
C LYS A 426 21.10 -30.35 15.31
N GLY A 427 21.80 -30.65 16.43
CA GLY A 427 22.68 -31.81 16.56
C GLY A 427 21.86 -33.08 16.72
N TRP A 428 22.18 -34.10 15.93
CA TRP A 428 21.57 -35.42 16.07
C TRP A 428 22.31 -36.20 17.16
N THR A 429 21.59 -36.49 18.24
CA THR A 429 22.13 -37.31 19.34
C THR A 429 21.78 -38.77 19.15
N TYR A 430 22.54 -39.68 19.74
CA TYR A 430 22.32 -41.14 19.73
C TYR A 430 20.93 -41.58 20.22
N PHE A 431 20.21 -40.69 20.88
CA PHE A 431 18.86 -40.91 21.40
C PHE A 431 17.88 -39.98 20.60
N CYS A 432 17.68 -40.25 19.31
CA CYS A 432 16.57 -39.65 18.61
C CYS A 432 15.23 -40.20 19.10
N ASP A 433 14.27 -39.34 19.31
CA ASP A 433 12.89 -39.67 19.63
C ASP A 433 12.35 -40.78 18.71
N LYS A 434 11.48 -41.61 19.28
CA LYS A 434 10.94 -42.83 18.66
C LYS A 434 10.16 -42.58 17.35
N ASP A 435 9.84 -41.32 17.05
CA ASP A 435 9.03 -40.88 15.90
C ASP A 435 9.82 -40.37 14.68
N SER A 436 11.16 -40.40 14.68
CA SER A 436 11.93 -39.98 13.50
C SER A 436 11.97 -41.08 12.43
N GLU A 437 11.56 -40.80 11.22
CA GLU A 437 11.63 -41.65 10.02
C GLU A 437 13.05 -42.15 9.66
N VAL A 438 14.09 -41.70 10.36
CA VAL A 438 15.49 -41.94 10.03
C VAL A 438 16.05 -43.02 11.00
N THR A 439 15.62 -44.23 10.78
CA THR A 439 16.08 -45.42 11.56
C THR A 439 17.58 -45.70 11.40
N HIS A 440 18.22 -45.33 10.30
CA HIS A 440 19.61 -45.62 9.98
C HIS A 440 20.63 -44.80 10.80
N LEU A 441 20.27 -43.63 11.31
CA LEU A 441 21.14 -42.78 12.13
C LEU A 441 21.35 -43.29 13.58
N ARG A 442 20.56 -44.29 14.02
CA ARG A 442 20.74 -44.92 15.34
C ARG A 442 22.03 -45.73 15.48
N GLU A 443 22.67 -46.07 14.34
CA GLU A 443 23.90 -46.86 14.29
C GLU A 443 25.15 -46.05 13.96
N LEU A 444 25.13 -44.74 14.16
CA LEU A 444 26.32 -43.89 13.90
C LEU A 444 27.47 -44.25 14.85
N PRO A 445 28.71 -44.42 14.32
CA PRO A 445 29.88 -44.55 15.15
C PRO A 445 30.04 -43.34 16.09
N LYS A 446 30.55 -43.54 17.30
CA LYS A 446 30.73 -42.46 18.29
C LYS A 446 31.61 -41.31 17.75
N SER A 447 32.49 -41.61 16.81
CA SER A 447 33.39 -40.66 16.14
C SER A 447 32.75 -39.83 15.02
N VAL A 448 31.47 -40.09 14.65
CA VAL A 448 30.73 -39.34 13.63
C VAL A 448 29.62 -38.54 14.30
N ARG A 449 29.53 -37.23 13.98
CA ARG A 449 28.47 -36.35 14.40
C ARG A 449 27.73 -35.79 13.21
N VAL A 450 26.43 -35.60 13.35
CA VAL A 450 25.58 -34.99 12.32
C VAL A 450 24.90 -33.78 12.93
N TYR A 451 24.98 -32.67 12.23
CA TYR A 451 24.18 -31.48 12.49
C TYR A 451 23.32 -31.17 11.28
N GLU A 452 22.07 -30.84 11.49
CA GLU A 452 21.14 -30.40 10.46
C GLU A 452 20.88 -28.92 10.60
N ILE A 453 21.05 -28.19 9.51
CA ILE A 453 20.73 -26.78 9.41
C ILE A 453 19.43 -26.63 8.63
N ASN A 454 18.42 -26.02 9.25
CA ASN A 454 17.12 -25.74 8.67
C ASN A 454 16.88 -24.23 8.66
N GLY A 455 16.66 -23.65 7.49
CA GLY A 455 16.44 -22.23 7.29
C GLY A 455 17.52 -21.58 6.43
N PRO A 456 17.31 -20.32 6.02
CA PRO A 456 18.26 -19.59 5.22
C PRO A 456 19.49 -19.16 6.03
N MET A 457 20.68 -19.33 5.45
CA MET A 457 21.95 -18.98 6.09
C MET A 457 22.38 -17.56 5.65
N PHE A 458 22.19 -16.58 6.54
CA PHE A 458 22.59 -15.18 6.34
C PHE A 458 22.98 -14.52 7.68
N PHE A 459 23.33 -13.22 7.65
CA PHE A 459 23.97 -12.47 8.74
C PHE A 459 23.35 -12.66 10.14
N GLY A 460 22.08 -12.99 10.28
CA GLY A 460 21.40 -13.14 11.56
C GLY A 460 21.57 -14.51 12.25
N MET A 461 22.31 -15.46 11.65
CA MET A 461 22.41 -16.83 12.18
C MET A 461 23.85 -17.27 12.55
N THR A 462 24.83 -16.39 12.44
CA THR A 462 26.26 -16.69 12.61
C THR A 462 26.53 -17.34 13.98
N ASP A 463 25.89 -16.83 15.03
CA ASP A 463 26.06 -17.32 16.41
C ASP A 463 25.63 -18.80 16.57
N ARG A 464 24.61 -19.23 15.79
CA ARG A 464 24.09 -20.60 15.86
C ARG A 464 25.00 -21.64 15.20
N ILE A 465 25.82 -21.26 14.21
CA ILE A 465 26.87 -22.15 13.67
C ILE A 465 28.02 -22.26 14.64
N SER A 466 28.32 -21.18 15.35
CA SER A 466 29.36 -21.18 16.40
C SER A 466 29.00 -22.09 17.58
N ASP A 467 27.72 -22.42 17.78
CA ASP A 467 27.26 -23.39 18.78
C ASP A 467 27.54 -24.86 18.39
N ILE A 468 27.97 -25.12 17.14
CA ILE A 468 28.38 -26.46 16.72
C ILE A 468 29.67 -26.83 17.45
N SER A 469 29.55 -27.73 18.40
CA SER A 469 30.70 -28.22 19.17
C SER A 469 31.12 -29.62 18.74
N VAL A 470 32.40 -29.82 18.56
CA VAL A 470 33.01 -31.16 18.42
C VAL A 470 33.49 -31.65 19.76
N LYS A 471 33.33 -32.96 20.03
CA LYS A 471 33.88 -33.62 21.23
C LYS A 471 35.22 -34.23 20.88
N ASP A 472 36.06 -34.45 21.87
CA ASP A 472 37.45 -35.00 21.74
C ASP A 472 37.54 -36.29 20.94
N PHE A 473 36.47 -37.07 20.85
CA PHE A 473 36.40 -38.32 20.11
C PHE A 473 35.78 -38.19 18.71
N THR A 474 35.40 -36.95 18.28
CA THR A 474 34.78 -36.72 16.95
C THR A 474 35.86 -36.68 15.89
N LYS A 475 35.75 -37.54 14.87
CA LYS A 475 36.66 -37.56 13.71
C LYS A 475 35.97 -36.98 12.47
N TYR A 476 34.64 -37.15 12.34
CA TYR A 476 33.85 -36.71 11.18
C TYR A 476 32.64 -35.91 11.66
N LEU A 477 32.48 -34.72 11.07
CA LEU A 477 31.33 -33.83 11.26
C LEU A 477 30.56 -33.74 9.95
N ILE A 478 29.32 -34.19 9.95
CA ILE A 478 28.43 -34.11 8.79
C ILE A 478 27.46 -32.95 8.97
N ILE A 479 27.48 -31.99 8.04
CA ILE A 479 26.50 -30.90 7.99
C ILE A 479 25.43 -31.21 6.93
N ARG A 480 24.22 -31.45 7.40
CA ARG A 480 23.08 -31.68 6.51
C ARG A 480 22.41 -30.36 6.15
N MET A 481 22.40 -30.02 4.85
CA MET A 481 21.93 -28.74 4.33
C MET A 481 20.61 -28.84 3.53
N ARG A 482 19.85 -29.93 3.69
CA ARG A 482 18.58 -30.15 2.98
C ARG A 482 17.59 -29.00 3.22
N GLY A 483 17.54 -28.49 4.44
CA GLY A 483 16.67 -27.40 4.87
C GLY A 483 17.20 -26.00 4.56
N VAL A 484 18.37 -25.86 3.90
CA VAL A 484 18.99 -24.55 3.58
C VAL A 484 18.61 -24.10 2.16
N PRO A 485 17.66 -23.17 2.02
CA PRO A 485 17.22 -22.67 0.69
C PRO A 485 18.21 -21.67 0.09
N SER A 486 18.94 -20.92 0.92
CA SER A 486 19.86 -19.87 0.49
C SER A 486 21.03 -19.69 1.44
N LEU A 487 22.19 -19.31 0.88
CA LEU A 487 23.44 -19.02 1.58
C LEU A 487 23.97 -17.68 1.06
N ASP A 488 24.21 -16.72 1.97
CA ASP A 488 24.84 -15.43 1.67
C ASP A 488 26.34 -15.41 2.01
N ALA A 489 26.98 -14.25 1.86
CA ALA A 489 28.41 -14.09 2.15
C ALA A 489 28.72 -14.30 3.64
N THR A 490 27.82 -13.91 4.56
CA THR A 490 28.04 -14.07 6.00
C THR A 490 27.88 -15.53 6.42
N GLY A 491 26.85 -16.21 5.88
CA GLY A 491 26.69 -17.65 6.08
C GLY A 491 27.87 -18.44 5.50
N MET A 492 28.46 -17.98 4.37
CA MET A 492 29.65 -18.58 3.79
C MET A 492 30.85 -18.46 4.72
N ASN A 493 31.12 -17.25 5.25
CA ASN A 493 32.20 -17.03 6.22
C ASN A 493 32.03 -17.87 7.49
N ALA A 494 30.78 -18.08 7.94
CA ALA A 494 30.52 -18.95 9.08
C ALA A 494 30.86 -20.44 8.79
N LEU A 495 30.66 -20.92 7.55
CA LEU A 495 31.09 -22.25 7.13
C LEU A 495 32.61 -22.36 7.00
N GLU A 496 33.28 -21.32 6.54
CA GLU A 496 34.74 -21.24 6.48
C GLU A 496 35.35 -21.32 7.88
N ASN A 497 34.84 -20.53 8.84
CA ASN A 497 35.24 -20.57 10.22
C ASN A 497 35.00 -21.96 10.86
N LEU A 498 33.85 -22.59 10.53
CA LEU A 498 33.56 -23.95 10.99
C LEU A 498 34.57 -24.98 10.43
N TYR A 499 34.96 -24.79 9.15
CA TYR A 499 35.98 -25.65 8.52
C TYR A 499 37.34 -25.49 9.19
N GLU A 500 37.79 -24.27 9.44
CA GLU A 500 39.04 -23.97 10.15
C GLU A 500 39.02 -24.57 11.54
N TYR A 501 37.94 -24.37 12.30
CA TYR A 501 37.75 -24.96 13.62
C TYR A 501 37.84 -26.51 13.59
N CYS A 502 37.20 -27.13 12.60
CA CYS A 502 37.27 -28.59 12.42
C CYS A 502 38.71 -29.05 12.07
N ALA A 503 39.42 -28.34 11.20
CA ALA A 503 40.77 -28.66 10.80
C ALA A 503 41.77 -28.57 11.97
N GLU A 504 41.66 -27.52 12.82
CA GLU A 504 42.46 -27.35 14.01
C GLU A 504 42.27 -28.48 15.04
N ASN A 505 41.04 -29.05 15.11
CA ASN A 505 40.71 -30.14 16.00
C ASN A 505 40.87 -31.54 15.37
N GLY A 506 41.43 -31.64 14.16
CA GLY A 506 41.62 -32.89 13.46
C GLY A 506 40.31 -33.56 13.02
N VAL A 507 39.24 -32.80 12.86
CA VAL A 507 37.90 -33.27 12.46
C VAL A 507 37.68 -33.02 10.98
N GLN A 508 37.25 -34.02 10.24
CA GLN A 508 36.91 -33.89 8.83
C GLN A 508 35.47 -33.47 8.66
N LEU A 509 35.27 -32.37 7.89
CA LEU A 509 33.95 -31.81 7.59
C LEU A 509 33.39 -32.41 6.30
N ILE A 510 32.14 -32.87 6.35
CA ILE A 510 31.39 -33.47 5.22
C ILE A 510 30.06 -32.71 5.08
N PHE A 511 29.67 -32.40 3.85
CA PHE A 511 28.40 -31.78 3.54
C PHE A 511 27.45 -32.78 2.89
N SER A 512 26.20 -32.76 3.31
CA SER A 512 25.17 -33.60 2.73
C SER A 512 23.97 -32.78 2.25
N HIS A 513 23.45 -33.13 1.08
CA HIS A 513 22.23 -32.59 0.51
C HIS A 513 22.23 -31.06 0.39
N ALA A 514 23.34 -30.46 -0.08
CA ALA A 514 23.38 -29.03 -0.36
C ALA A 514 22.50 -28.70 -1.57
N ASN A 515 21.55 -27.78 -1.39
CA ASN A 515 20.65 -27.31 -2.44
C ASN A 515 21.42 -26.53 -3.53
N GLU A 516 20.79 -26.30 -4.67
CA GLU A 516 21.43 -25.68 -5.85
C GLU A 516 22.03 -24.29 -5.56
N GLN A 517 21.31 -23.42 -4.82
CA GLN A 517 21.78 -22.06 -4.54
C GLN A 517 22.97 -22.06 -3.54
N PRO A 518 22.92 -22.74 -2.37
CA PRO A 518 24.07 -22.90 -1.50
C PRO A 518 25.30 -23.51 -2.18
N MET A 519 25.12 -24.57 -2.98
CA MET A 519 26.20 -25.21 -3.72
C MET A 519 26.85 -24.26 -4.72
N ARG A 520 26.06 -23.46 -5.44
CA ARG A 520 26.58 -22.43 -6.36
C ARG A 520 27.41 -21.38 -5.63
N THR A 521 26.95 -20.96 -4.45
CA THR A 521 27.67 -19.96 -3.62
C THR A 521 28.98 -20.53 -3.10
N MET A 522 28.98 -21.74 -2.56
CA MET A 522 30.19 -22.44 -2.08
C MET A 522 31.22 -22.66 -3.19
N ARG A 523 30.79 -23.06 -4.41
CA ARG A 523 31.68 -23.17 -5.58
C ARG A 523 32.29 -21.83 -6.00
N ARG A 524 31.48 -20.75 -6.00
CA ARG A 524 31.99 -19.40 -6.34
C ARG A 524 32.99 -18.87 -5.33
N ALA A 525 32.86 -19.24 -4.07
CA ALA A 525 33.79 -18.89 -2.99
C ALA A 525 35.07 -19.77 -3.00
N GLY A 526 35.17 -20.80 -3.84
CA GLY A 526 36.29 -21.75 -3.82
C GLY A 526 36.25 -22.74 -2.65
N PHE A 527 35.16 -22.72 -1.87
CA PHE A 527 35.03 -23.54 -0.66
C PHE A 527 34.91 -25.03 -0.98
N VAL A 528 34.31 -25.38 -2.10
CA VAL A 528 34.22 -26.79 -2.54
C VAL A 528 35.60 -27.36 -2.84
N ASP A 529 36.48 -26.57 -3.45
CA ASP A 529 37.86 -26.97 -3.74
C ASP A 529 38.70 -27.05 -2.46
N LEU A 530 38.44 -26.15 -1.49
CA LEU A 530 39.11 -26.13 -0.19
C LEU A 530 38.76 -27.36 0.67
N VAL A 531 37.49 -27.74 0.73
CA VAL A 531 36.99 -28.89 1.50
C VAL A 531 37.29 -30.22 0.81
N GLY A 532 37.24 -30.23 -0.53
CA GLY A 532 37.32 -31.41 -1.39
C GLY A 532 35.95 -31.83 -1.92
N GLU A 533 35.78 -31.95 -3.26
CA GLU A 533 34.50 -32.26 -3.89
C GLU A 533 33.91 -33.61 -3.44
N GLU A 534 34.79 -34.58 -3.10
CA GLU A 534 34.42 -35.90 -2.60
C GLU A 534 33.70 -35.87 -1.21
N ARG A 535 33.79 -34.75 -0.48
CA ARG A 535 33.12 -34.56 0.82
C ARG A 535 31.73 -33.95 0.69
N PHE A 536 31.33 -33.57 -0.53
CA PHE A 536 29.96 -33.10 -0.82
C PHE A 536 29.12 -34.27 -1.33
N ARG A 537 28.20 -34.75 -0.50
CA ARG A 537 27.38 -35.94 -0.79
C ARG A 537 25.93 -35.57 -1.12
N PRO A 538 25.30 -36.28 -2.09
CA PRO A 538 23.96 -35.96 -2.54
C PRO A 538 22.88 -36.17 -1.48
N ASN A 539 23.11 -37.08 -0.53
CA ASN A 539 22.18 -37.40 0.55
C ASN A 539 22.92 -37.76 1.85
N ILE A 540 22.18 -37.92 2.92
CA ILE A 540 22.75 -38.20 4.24
C ILE A 540 23.32 -39.62 4.33
N ASP A 541 22.71 -40.60 3.67
CA ASP A 541 23.13 -41.98 3.69
C ASP A 541 24.50 -42.16 3.03
N ASP A 542 24.72 -41.49 1.88
CA ASP A 542 26.00 -41.45 1.20
C ASP A 542 27.08 -40.74 2.02
N ALA A 543 26.70 -39.68 2.77
CA ALA A 543 27.65 -39.00 3.67
C ALA A 543 28.08 -39.89 4.85
N ILE A 544 27.16 -40.65 5.44
CA ILE A 544 27.43 -41.59 6.51
C ILE A 544 28.28 -42.76 6.00
N ALA A 545 27.92 -43.31 4.82
CA ALA A 545 28.68 -44.40 4.20
C ALA A 545 30.13 -43.99 3.93
N TYR A 546 30.33 -42.76 3.40
CA TYR A 546 31.65 -42.18 3.19
C TYR A 546 32.45 -42.10 4.49
N ALA A 547 31.84 -41.51 5.54
CA ALA A 547 32.52 -41.40 6.85
C ALA A 547 32.89 -42.77 7.44
N ARG A 548 32.04 -43.80 7.31
CA ARG A 548 32.31 -45.17 7.74
C ARG A 548 33.48 -45.81 6.98
N THR A 549 33.49 -45.66 5.64
CA THR A 549 34.54 -46.20 4.81
C THR A 549 35.91 -45.60 5.16
N GLN A 550 35.92 -44.29 5.44
CA GLN A 550 37.18 -43.62 5.82
C GLN A 550 37.65 -44.09 7.23
N LEU A 551 36.74 -44.28 8.19
CA LEU A 551 37.08 -44.82 9.51
C LEU A 551 37.68 -46.25 9.43
N GLU A 552 37.09 -47.13 8.60
CA GLU A 552 37.60 -48.48 8.39
C GLU A 552 39.00 -48.50 7.70
N GLN A 553 39.30 -47.52 6.84
CA GLN A 553 40.59 -47.37 6.23
C GLN A 553 41.64 -46.87 7.23
N GLU A 554 41.29 -45.92 8.08
CA GLU A 554 42.16 -45.45 9.17
C GLU A 554 42.48 -46.56 10.17
N GLU A 555 41.46 -47.36 10.59
CA GLU A 555 41.65 -48.49 11.48
C GLU A 555 42.53 -49.62 10.90
N LYS A 556 42.53 -49.80 9.56
CA LYS A 556 43.41 -50.75 8.87
C LYS A 556 44.83 -50.26 8.67
N ALA A 557 45.00 -48.91 8.70
CA ALA A 557 46.31 -48.26 8.50
C ALA A 557 47.06 -48.01 9.83
N ALA A 558 46.34 -48.04 10.99
CA ALA A 558 46.85 -47.92 12.35
C ALA A 558 47.17 -49.30 12.93
#